data_d4c85068ede4ca78fb2f2610797c0a85
#
_entry.id   d4c85068ede4ca78fb2f2610797c0a85
#
_cell.length_a   1.000
_cell.length_b   1.000
_cell.length_c   1.000
_cell.angle_alpha   90.00
_cell.angle_beta   90.00
_cell.angle_gamma   90.00
#
_symmetry.space_group_name_H-M   'P 1'
#
loop_
_entity.id
_entity.type
_entity.pdbx_description
1 polymer ?
#
loop_
_entity_poly.entity_id
_entity_poly.type
_entity_poly.pdbx_seq_one_letter_code
_entity_poly.pdbx_strand_id
1 'polypeptide(L)'
;MGVDETKITIRRMMDEDIPKVKVIDRSLSGPQRAISWQVAAEVEAEVYRPALSFIAETDGVAVGFLLGDIRGVEYGKDIKGWIDMMGVHPKYQHLGAGRRLVETFCEVCEQNKVDVQVLLREDDEQLRKFFSILDFRRGNMVNFVRECRADK
;
A
#
# COMPACT_ATOMS: atom_id res chain seq x y z
N MET A 1 -17.61 -21.91 -3.10
CA MET A 1 -17.91 -20.80 -4.03
C MET A 1 -16.91 -19.69 -3.85
N GLY A 2 -16.35 -19.20 -4.94
CA GLY A 2 -15.39 -18.10 -4.92
C GLY A 2 -16.04 -16.76 -4.56
N VAL A 3 -15.25 -15.83 -4.07
CA VAL A 3 -15.69 -14.46 -3.84
C VAL A 3 -15.90 -13.78 -5.19
N ASP A 4 -17.05 -13.15 -5.36
CA ASP A 4 -17.34 -12.37 -6.56
C ASP A 4 -16.60 -11.03 -6.47
N GLU A 5 -15.87 -10.68 -7.53
CA GLU A 5 -15.16 -9.40 -7.64
C GLU A 5 -16.09 -8.20 -7.38
N THR A 6 -17.35 -8.30 -7.78
CA THR A 6 -18.35 -7.23 -7.58
C THR A 6 -18.71 -7.00 -6.11
N LYS A 7 -18.38 -7.97 -5.24
CA LYS A 7 -18.67 -7.86 -3.79
C LYS A 7 -17.54 -7.23 -3.00
N ILE A 8 -16.43 -6.92 -3.63
CA ILE A 8 -15.32 -6.24 -2.98
C ILE A 8 -15.65 -4.75 -2.91
N THR A 9 -15.67 -4.20 -1.71
CA THR A 9 -15.88 -2.78 -1.49
C THR A 9 -14.62 -2.15 -0.92
N ILE A 10 -14.38 -0.89 -1.28
CA ILE A 10 -13.24 -0.13 -0.79
C ILE A 10 -13.79 0.98 0.10
N ARG A 11 -13.24 1.10 1.28
CA ARG A 11 -13.58 2.18 2.21
C ARG A 11 -12.32 2.76 2.85
N ARG A 12 -12.46 3.93 3.45
CA ARG A 12 -11.34 4.52 4.18
C ARG A 12 -11.00 3.68 5.40
N MET A 13 -9.69 3.59 5.68
CA MET A 13 -9.18 2.91 6.84
C MET A 13 -9.45 3.74 8.10
N MET A 14 -9.77 3.06 9.18
CA MET A 14 -9.95 3.65 10.50
C MET A 14 -8.95 3.03 11.48
N ASP A 15 -8.76 3.66 12.62
CA ASP A 15 -7.79 3.17 13.61
C ASP A 15 -8.08 1.73 14.05
N GLU A 16 -9.35 1.36 14.12
CA GLU A 16 -9.78 0.00 14.47
C GLU A 16 -9.34 -1.05 13.46
N ASP A 17 -8.96 -0.62 12.26
CA ASP A 17 -8.51 -1.55 11.21
C ASP A 17 -7.05 -1.96 11.34
N ILE A 18 -6.26 -1.26 12.14
CA ILE A 18 -4.83 -1.55 12.28
C ILE A 18 -4.55 -3.01 12.62
N PRO A 19 -5.24 -3.64 13.58
CA PRO A 19 -5.05 -5.07 13.83
C PRO A 19 -5.36 -5.95 12.63
N LYS A 20 -6.37 -5.58 11.83
CA LYS A 20 -6.73 -6.32 10.62
C LYS A 20 -5.65 -6.22 9.55
N VAL A 21 -5.06 -5.05 9.40
CA VAL A 21 -3.93 -4.82 8.48
C VAL A 21 -2.73 -5.68 8.89
N LYS A 22 -2.43 -5.75 10.17
CA LYS A 22 -1.34 -6.60 10.69
C LYS A 22 -1.55 -8.07 10.34
N VAL A 23 -2.77 -8.56 10.46
CA VAL A 23 -3.10 -9.95 10.11
C VAL A 23 -2.86 -10.20 8.62
N ILE A 24 -3.33 -9.31 7.77
CA ILE A 24 -3.15 -9.44 6.31
C ILE A 24 -1.65 -9.40 5.97
N ASP A 25 -0.93 -8.43 6.49
CA ASP A 25 0.51 -8.29 6.22
C ASP A 25 1.29 -9.52 6.68
N ARG A 26 0.98 -10.04 7.86
CA ARG A 26 1.61 -11.27 8.37
C ARG A 26 1.37 -12.45 7.44
N SER A 27 0.21 -12.53 6.82
CA SER A 27 -0.13 -13.63 5.89
C SER A 27 0.70 -13.59 4.60
N LEU A 28 1.28 -12.43 4.26
CA LEU A 28 1.97 -12.23 2.97
C LEU A 28 3.45 -12.58 3.03
N SER A 29 4.14 -12.31 4.12
CA SER A 29 5.60 -12.37 4.14
C SER A 29 6.18 -12.98 5.42
N GLY A 30 5.33 -13.54 6.24
CA GLY A 30 5.76 -14.27 7.42
C GLY A 30 6.14 -13.36 8.60
N PRO A 31 6.74 -13.95 9.66
CA PRO A 31 6.91 -13.26 10.94
C PRO A 31 7.81 -12.02 10.88
N GLN A 32 8.84 -12.05 10.02
CA GLN A 32 9.81 -10.97 9.95
C GLN A 32 9.18 -9.65 9.47
N ARG A 33 8.34 -9.73 8.45
CA ARG A 33 7.63 -8.55 7.97
C ARG A 33 6.58 -8.09 8.96
N ALA A 34 5.90 -9.03 9.61
CA ALA A 34 4.91 -8.71 10.63
C ALA A 34 5.51 -7.93 11.80
N ILE A 35 6.73 -8.29 12.22
CA ILE A 35 7.45 -7.56 13.27
C ILE A 35 7.78 -6.14 12.79
N SER A 36 8.31 -6.03 11.58
CA SER A 36 8.65 -4.74 10.99
C SER A 36 7.42 -3.82 10.89
N TRP A 37 6.30 -4.36 10.43
CA TRP A 37 5.05 -3.62 10.37
C TRP A 37 4.55 -3.19 11.75
N GLN A 38 4.66 -4.06 12.74
CA GLN A 38 4.22 -3.74 14.09
C GLN A 38 4.96 -2.52 14.65
N VAL A 39 6.28 -2.45 14.45
CA VAL A 39 7.06 -1.29 14.87
C VAL A 39 6.63 -0.05 14.10
N ALA A 40 6.48 -0.13 12.79
CA ALA A 40 6.04 0.98 11.97
C ALA A 40 4.65 1.46 12.38
N ALA A 41 3.73 0.54 12.65
CA ALA A 41 2.37 0.89 13.04
C ALA A 41 2.32 1.61 14.40
N GLU A 42 3.16 1.21 15.34
CA GLU A 42 3.25 1.89 16.63
C GLU A 42 3.75 3.33 16.49
N VAL A 43 4.74 3.55 15.64
CA VAL A 43 5.27 4.88 15.35
C VAL A 43 4.26 5.70 14.54
N GLU A 44 3.65 5.11 13.54
CA GLU A 44 2.77 5.80 12.62
C GLU A 44 1.36 6.04 13.16
N ALA A 45 0.91 5.28 14.17
CA ALA A 45 -0.38 5.49 14.78
C ALA A 45 -0.54 6.91 15.34
N GLU A 46 0.55 7.55 15.74
CA GLU A 46 0.54 8.91 16.23
C GLU A 46 0.76 9.95 15.13
N VAL A 47 1.48 9.61 14.08
CA VAL A 47 1.93 10.53 13.02
C VAL A 47 1.16 10.33 11.72
N TYR A 48 0.86 9.07 11.39
CA TYR A 48 0.21 8.71 10.14
C TYR A 48 -1.30 8.79 10.29
N ARG A 49 -1.91 9.72 9.61
CA ARG A 49 -3.36 9.84 9.59
C ARG A 49 -3.90 8.97 8.46
N PRO A 50 -4.73 7.95 8.78
CA PRO A 50 -5.22 7.02 7.76
C PRO A 50 -6.23 7.65 6.79
N ALA A 51 -6.21 8.97 6.64
CA ALA A 51 -7.14 9.68 5.78
C ALA A 51 -7.06 9.25 4.32
N LEU A 52 -5.90 8.83 3.86
CA LEU A 52 -5.68 8.35 2.50
C LEU A 52 -5.31 6.88 2.45
N SER A 53 -5.55 6.18 3.52
CA SER A 53 -5.41 4.73 3.57
C SER A 53 -6.77 4.07 3.42
N PHE A 54 -6.78 2.89 2.82
CA PHE A 54 -8.02 2.23 2.41
C PHE A 54 -8.00 0.76 2.79
N ILE A 55 -9.19 0.23 3.02
CA ILE A 55 -9.45 -1.18 3.30
C ILE A 55 -10.33 -1.73 2.18
N ALA A 56 -9.98 -2.91 1.69
CA ALA A 56 -10.83 -3.70 0.82
C ALA A 56 -11.57 -4.73 1.68
N GLU A 57 -12.86 -4.80 1.52
CA GLU A 57 -13.73 -5.72 2.27
C GLU A 57 -14.57 -6.57 1.35
N THR A 58 -14.88 -7.77 1.80
CA THR A 58 -15.92 -8.60 1.23
C THR A 58 -16.69 -9.27 2.37
N ASP A 59 -18.01 -9.20 2.33
CA ASP A 59 -18.90 -9.73 3.37
C ASP A 59 -18.51 -9.27 4.78
N GLY A 60 -18.11 -8.00 4.92
CA GLY A 60 -17.71 -7.43 6.20
C GLY A 60 -16.32 -7.83 6.69
N VAL A 61 -15.57 -8.59 5.91
CA VAL A 61 -14.24 -9.07 6.26
C VAL A 61 -13.19 -8.25 5.51
N ALA A 62 -12.19 -7.71 6.22
CA ALA A 62 -11.08 -7.01 5.59
C ALA A 62 -10.18 -8.03 4.88
N VAL A 63 -9.99 -7.85 3.59
CA VAL A 63 -9.21 -8.76 2.75
C VAL A 63 -7.99 -8.10 2.12
N GLY A 64 -7.90 -6.77 2.17
CA GLY A 64 -6.78 -6.04 1.62
C GLY A 64 -6.67 -4.65 2.23
N PHE A 65 -5.52 -4.03 2.04
CA PHE A 65 -5.26 -2.69 2.54
C PHE A 65 -4.32 -1.93 1.61
N LEU A 66 -4.39 -0.61 1.68
CA LEU A 66 -3.42 0.29 1.07
C LEU A 66 -3.15 1.43 2.04
N LEU A 67 -1.89 1.63 2.39
CA LEU A 67 -1.44 2.75 3.20
C LEU A 67 -0.79 3.78 2.28
N GLY A 68 -1.29 4.99 2.32
CA GLY A 68 -0.77 6.07 1.48
C GLY A 68 -1.04 7.44 2.08
N ASP A 69 -0.41 8.44 1.48
CA ASP A 69 -0.59 9.83 1.90
C ASP A 69 -0.20 10.78 0.76
N ILE A 70 -0.57 12.03 0.89
CA ILE A 70 -0.10 13.11 0.01
C ILE A 70 0.98 13.88 0.77
N ARG A 71 2.17 13.91 0.21
CA ARG A 71 3.31 14.60 0.81
C ARG A 71 4.33 14.99 -0.26
N GLY A 72 5.22 15.91 0.05
CA GLY A 72 6.20 16.39 -0.93
C GLY A 72 7.44 16.99 -0.33
N VAL A 73 7.42 17.24 0.97
CA VAL A 73 8.53 17.93 1.64
C VAL A 73 9.82 17.12 1.56
N GLU A 74 9.73 15.79 1.62
CA GLU A 74 10.89 14.89 1.59
C GLU A 74 11.60 14.84 0.23
N TYR A 75 10.89 15.18 -0.84
CA TYR A 75 11.39 14.95 -2.20
C TYR A 75 11.40 16.22 -3.06
N GLY A 76 11.39 17.40 -2.43
CA GLY A 76 11.43 18.67 -3.14
C GLY A 76 10.10 19.42 -3.11
N LYS A 77 9.87 20.25 -4.13
CA LYS A 77 8.71 21.12 -4.16
C LYS A 77 7.43 20.47 -4.66
N ASP A 78 7.53 19.28 -5.24
CA ASP A 78 6.40 18.63 -5.88
C ASP A 78 5.65 17.75 -4.88
N ILE A 79 4.42 18.12 -4.61
CA ILE A 79 3.52 17.31 -3.77
C ILE A 79 3.02 16.15 -4.61
N LYS A 80 3.13 14.94 -4.08
CA LYS A 80 2.71 13.70 -4.73
C LYS A 80 1.89 12.85 -3.77
N GLY A 81 1.04 12.02 -4.33
CA GLY A 81 0.46 10.92 -3.58
C GLY A 81 1.44 9.75 -3.53
N TRP A 82 1.64 9.17 -2.36
CA TRP A 82 2.58 8.07 -2.15
C TRP A 82 1.85 6.85 -1.64
N ILE A 83 2.01 5.75 -2.35
CA ILE A 83 1.60 4.44 -1.86
C ILE A 83 2.79 3.88 -1.07
N ASP A 84 2.60 3.73 0.24
CA ASP A 84 3.69 3.27 1.12
C ASP A 84 3.69 1.76 1.29
N MET A 85 2.52 1.18 1.49
CA MET A 85 2.35 -0.27 1.65
C MET A 85 1.00 -0.68 1.11
N MET A 86 0.93 -1.89 0.60
CA MET A 86 -0.35 -2.51 0.26
C MET A 86 -0.22 -4.02 0.31
N GLY A 87 -1.34 -4.67 0.49
CA GLY A 87 -1.39 -6.12 0.48
C GLY A 87 -2.81 -6.63 0.38
N VAL A 88 -2.94 -7.82 -0.19
CA VAL A 88 -4.20 -8.56 -0.26
C VAL A 88 -3.96 -9.94 0.32
N HIS A 89 -4.84 -10.38 1.21
CA HIS A 89 -4.74 -11.70 1.82
C HIS A 89 -4.67 -12.78 0.75
N PRO A 90 -3.78 -13.78 0.87
CA PRO A 90 -3.58 -14.79 -0.18
C PRO A 90 -4.86 -15.48 -0.67
N LYS A 91 -5.82 -15.69 0.22
CA LYS A 91 -7.10 -16.32 -0.15
C LYS A 91 -7.97 -15.46 -1.06
N TYR A 92 -7.69 -14.16 -1.13
CA TYR A 92 -8.53 -13.21 -1.87
C TYR A 92 -7.77 -12.51 -2.98
N GLN A 93 -6.56 -12.96 -3.30
CA GLN A 93 -5.78 -12.43 -4.43
C GLN A 93 -6.42 -12.81 -5.76
N HIS A 94 -6.09 -12.04 -6.79
CA HIS A 94 -6.57 -12.24 -8.18
C HIS A 94 -8.08 -12.00 -8.35
N LEU A 95 -8.72 -11.33 -7.38
CA LEU A 95 -10.13 -10.94 -7.44
C LEU A 95 -10.32 -9.45 -7.68
N GLY A 96 -9.24 -8.73 -7.99
CA GLY A 96 -9.30 -7.31 -8.30
C GLY A 96 -9.21 -6.37 -7.11
N ALA A 97 -9.03 -6.88 -5.88
CA ALA A 97 -8.95 -6.02 -4.68
C ALA A 97 -7.77 -5.06 -4.74
N GLY A 98 -6.60 -5.54 -5.11
CA GLY A 98 -5.39 -4.70 -5.22
C GLY A 98 -5.56 -3.59 -6.24
N ARG A 99 -6.08 -3.92 -7.41
CA ARG A 99 -6.36 -2.92 -8.45
C ARG A 99 -7.33 -1.86 -7.97
N ARG A 100 -8.42 -2.26 -7.33
CA ARG A 100 -9.42 -1.32 -6.86
C ARG A 100 -8.90 -0.43 -5.73
N LEU A 101 -8.04 -0.96 -4.86
CA LEU A 101 -7.36 -0.16 -3.84
C LEU A 101 -6.51 0.93 -4.48
N VAL A 102 -5.68 0.57 -5.46
CA VAL A 102 -4.82 1.54 -6.16
C VAL A 102 -5.66 2.56 -6.92
N GLU A 103 -6.68 2.12 -7.65
CA GLU A 103 -7.55 3.02 -8.41
C GLU A 103 -8.27 4.00 -7.49
N THR A 104 -8.76 3.56 -6.34
CA THR A 104 -9.40 4.43 -5.36
C THR A 104 -8.43 5.49 -4.84
N PHE A 105 -7.22 5.09 -4.49
CA PHE A 105 -6.17 6.02 -4.07
C PHE A 105 -5.85 7.03 -5.18
N CYS A 106 -5.72 6.57 -6.41
CA CYS A 106 -5.44 7.44 -7.56
C CYS A 106 -6.57 8.44 -7.80
N GLU A 107 -7.82 8.03 -7.64
CA GLU A 107 -8.96 8.94 -7.78
C GLU A 107 -8.91 10.08 -6.76
N VAL A 108 -8.59 9.80 -5.52
CA VAL A 108 -8.45 10.82 -4.49
C VAL A 108 -7.30 11.77 -4.83
N CYS A 109 -6.17 11.23 -5.27
CA CYS A 109 -5.03 12.04 -5.68
C CYS A 109 -5.36 12.91 -6.89
N GLU A 110 -6.09 12.37 -7.85
CA GLU A 110 -6.53 13.12 -9.03
C GLU A 110 -7.45 14.28 -8.65
N GLN A 111 -8.36 14.08 -7.71
CA GLN A 111 -9.19 15.15 -7.18
C GLN A 111 -8.36 16.27 -6.53
N ASN A 112 -7.20 15.93 -6.00
CA ASN A 112 -6.25 16.89 -5.42
C ASN A 112 -5.20 17.37 -6.42
N LYS A 113 -5.29 16.96 -7.69
CA LYS A 113 -4.39 17.34 -8.78
C LYS A 113 -2.94 16.99 -8.53
N VAL A 114 -2.69 15.83 -7.93
CA VAL A 114 -1.35 15.31 -7.68
C VAL A 114 -1.15 13.97 -8.35
N ASP A 115 0.06 13.74 -8.83
CA ASP A 115 0.47 12.45 -9.38
C ASP A 115 0.63 11.43 -8.25
N VAL A 116 0.58 10.15 -8.59
CA VAL A 116 0.75 9.06 -7.63
C VAL A 116 2.10 8.39 -7.89
N GLN A 117 2.81 8.11 -6.81
CA GLN A 117 4.10 7.42 -6.86
C GLN A 117 4.12 6.23 -5.92
N VAL A 118 4.91 5.23 -6.28
CA VAL A 118 5.16 4.04 -5.46
C VAL A 118 6.61 3.61 -5.68
N LEU A 119 7.25 3.14 -4.63
CA LEU A 119 8.60 2.59 -4.72
C LEU A 119 8.51 1.07 -4.74
N LEU A 120 9.09 0.48 -5.77
CA LEU A 120 9.12 -0.96 -5.98
C LEU A 120 10.57 -1.43 -6.05
N ARG A 121 10.82 -2.64 -5.58
CA ARG A 121 12.12 -3.28 -5.83
C ARG A 121 12.26 -3.50 -7.34
N GLU A 122 13.44 -3.22 -7.85
CA GLU A 122 13.71 -3.37 -9.28
C GLU A 122 13.53 -4.81 -9.75
N ASP A 123 13.84 -5.78 -8.87
CA ASP A 123 13.73 -7.21 -9.15
C ASP A 123 12.34 -7.79 -8.91
N ASP A 124 11.37 -7.00 -8.46
CA ASP A 124 10.00 -7.47 -8.27
C ASP A 124 9.20 -7.31 -9.57
N GLU A 125 9.37 -8.26 -10.47
CA GLU A 125 8.74 -8.23 -11.78
C GLU A 125 7.21 -8.31 -11.69
N GLN A 126 6.69 -9.04 -10.73
CA GLN A 126 5.25 -9.21 -10.56
C GLN A 126 4.59 -7.88 -10.18
N LEU A 127 5.14 -7.17 -9.20
CA LEU A 127 4.62 -5.85 -8.82
C LEU A 127 4.83 -4.81 -9.90
N ARG A 128 5.98 -4.84 -10.58
CA ARG A 128 6.23 -3.91 -11.69
C ARG A 128 5.19 -4.09 -12.79
N LYS A 129 4.88 -5.32 -13.14
CA LYS A 129 3.85 -5.64 -14.14
C LYS A 129 2.47 -5.16 -13.65
N PHE A 130 2.14 -5.43 -12.40
CA PHE A 130 0.87 -5.00 -11.80
C PHE A 130 0.68 -3.49 -11.94
N PHE A 131 1.67 -2.71 -11.54
CA PHE A 131 1.58 -1.25 -11.63
C PHE A 131 1.63 -0.75 -13.08
N SER A 132 2.37 -1.41 -13.96
CA SER A 132 2.39 -1.05 -15.39
C SER A 132 1.02 -1.18 -16.04
N ILE A 133 0.27 -2.22 -15.68
CA ILE A 133 -1.11 -2.41 -16.18
C ILE A 133 -2.02 -1.27 -15.71
N LEU A 134 -1.71 -0.67 -14.57
CA LEU A 134 -2.46 0.46 -14.02
C LEU A 134 -1.91 1.83 -14.46
N ASP A 135 -1.19 1.87 -15.56
CA ASP A 135 -0.62 3.07 -16.17
C ASP A 135 0.48 3.74 -15.35
N PHE A 136 1.10 3.02 -14.43
CA PHE A 136 2.33 3.49 -13.80
C PHE A 136 3.52 3.19 -14.69
N ARG A 137 4.45 4.11 -14.73
CA ARG A 137 5.70 3.98 -15.49
C ARG A 137 6.88 4.41 -14.61
N ARG A 138 8.08 4.04 -15.04
CA ARG A 138 9.29 4.42 -14.30
C ARG A 138 9.37 5.95 -14.17
N GLY A 139 9.59 6.41 -12.96
CA GLY A 139 9.76 7.83 -12.65
C GLY A 139 11.23 8.29 -12.81
N ASN A 140 11.51 9.47 -12.29
CA ASN A 140 12.79 10.14 -12.44
C ASN A 140 13.64 10.18 -11.16
N MET A 141 13.25 9.39 -10.14
CA MET A 141 14.03 9.27 -8.90
C MET A 141 14.80 7.98 -8.89
N VAL A 142 15.97 8.01 -8.28
CA VAL A 142 16.81 6.83 -8.11
C VAL A 142 17.13 6.62 -6.64
N ASN A 143 17.31 5.38 -6.27
CA ASN A 143 17.69 4.99 -4.92
C ASN A 143 19.21 4.90 -4.81
N PHE A 144 19.80 5.58 -3.82
CA PHE A 144 21.21 5.46 -3.47
C PHE A 144 21.33 4.77 -2.13
N VAL A 145 22.19 3.76 -2.06
CA VAL A 145 22.35 2.95 -0.86
C VAL A 145 23.81 2.98 -0.40
N ARG A 146 24.00 3.17 0.88
CA ARG A 146 25.30 2.91 1.50
C ARG A 146 25.14 1.69 2.39
N GLU A 147 25.86 0.64 2.07
CA GLU A 147 25.79 -0.60 2.85
C GLU A 147 26.40 -0.39 4.23
N CYS A 148 25.85 -1.11 5.21
CA CYS A 148 26.38 -1.11 6.56
C CYS A 148 27.76 -1.74 6.56
N ARG A 149 28.74 -1.03 7.14
CA ARG A 149 30.14 -1.48 7.23
C ARG A 149 30.48 -2.14 8.56
N ALA A 150 29.51 -2.21 9.46
CA ALA A 150 29.72 -2.87 10.74
C ALA A 150 29.92 -4.36 10.55
N ASP A 151 30.77 -4.97 11.37
CA ASP A 151 30.94 -6.41 11.37
C ASP A 151 29.63 -7.09 11.72
N LYS A 152 29.27 -8.06 10.90
CA LYS A 152 28.04 -8.82 11.09
C LYS A 152 28.25 -9.96 12.06
#